data_ff2c20cfe822173f92771d1816098f07
#
_entry.id   ff2c20cfe822173f92771d1816098f07
#
_cell.length_a   1.000
_cell.length_b   1.000
_cell.length_c   1.000
_cell.angle_alpha   90.00
_cell.angle_beta   90.00
_cell.angle_gamma   90.00
#
_symmetry.space_group_name_H-M   'P 1'
#
loop_
_entity.id
_entity.type
_entity.pdbx_description
1 polymer ?
#
loop_
_entity_poly.entity_id
_entity_poly.type
_entity_poly.pdbx_seq_one_letter_code
_entity_poly.pdbx_strand_id
1 'polypeptide(L)'
;METCRKAARVMPAASFFLPEGEGAQQKHMAQVSLKNIKKVYPVSKDKKHKKREDGPNLQITDEGVVAVQQFSLDIADREFVVLVGPSGCGKSTTLRMIAGLEEITDGELYIGDKLMNDVAPKDRDIAMVFQNYALYPHMTVYENMAFSLKLKKCGKEEIDKRVREAAQILNITEYLDRKPKALSGGQRQRVAIGRAIVRNPAVFLMDEPLSNLDAKLRNQMRAELIKLRQRIDTTFIYVTHDQTEAMTLGDRIVIMKDGFIQQVGTPQQVFDHPANLFVAGFIGTPQMNFFDGSLVKHDGRYFIETDGLSVELSEDKQQRLAAKDVAEQQVTVGVRPEHVIIGQSGIPAKVDVSEMMGSSVHLHMSALGGDMIAIVPLNGEAAHYPMGMDVKLSFGGHVAHVFSKDDSKNLEW
;
A
#
# COMPACT_ATOMS: atom_id res chain seq x y z
N MET A 1 -19.71 -14.19 -50.93
CA MET A 1 -20.43 -13.18 -50.08
C MET A 1 -19.47 -12.68 -49.03
N GLU A 2 -18.85 -11.56 -49.35
CA GLU A 2 -18.00 -10.79 -48.49
C GLU A 2 -18.89 -10.00 -47.52
N THR A 3 -18.61 -10.06 -46.23
CA THR A 3 -19.09 -9.02 -45.27
C THR A 3 -18.10 -8.82 -44.14
N CYS A 4 -17.35 -7.79 -44.30
CA CYS A 4 -17.08 -6.74 -43.32
C CYS A 4 -16.48 -7.13 -41.95
N ARG A 5 -15.16 -7.35 -41.91
CA ARG A 5 -14.32 -7.10 -40.70
C ARG A 5 -14.00 -5.61 -40.63
N LYS A 6 -14.76 -4.83 -39.87
CA LYS A 6 -14.35 -3.51 -39.39
C LYS A 6 -13.49 -3.71 -38.15
N ALA A 7 -12.18 -3.67 -38.31
CA ALA A 7 -11.25 -3.47 -37.22
C ALA A 7 -11.48 -2.08 -36.62
N ALA A 8 -11.88 -2.03 -35.35
CA ALA A 8 -11.86 -0.80 -34.57
C ALA A 8 -10.39 -0.40 -34.34
N ARG A 9 -9.91 0.59 -35.07
CA ARG A 9 -8.66 1.28 -34.78
C ARG A 9 -8.85 2.00 -33.46
N VAL A 10 -8.23 1.48 -32.40
CA VAL A 10 -7.97 2.23 -31.16
C VAL A 10 -7.00 3.35 -31.56
N MET A 11 -7.50 4.58 -31.56
CA MET A 11 -6.64 5.76 -31.70
C MET A 11 -5.70 5.80 -30.47
N PRO A 12 -4.39 6.06 -30.63
CA PRO A 12 -3.52 6.32 -29.51
C PRO A 12 -4.03 7.58 -28.80
N ALA A 13 -4.09 7.52 -27.47
CA ALA A 13 -4.41 8.66 -26.62
C ALA A 13 -3.48 9.82 -27.01
N ALA A 14 -4.09 10.93 -27.45
CA ALA A 14 -3.36 12.15 -27.71
C ALA A 14 -2.65 12.56 -26.41
N SER A 15 -1.34 12.51 -26.40
CA SER A 15 -0.51 13.12 -25.37
C SER A 15 -0.82 14.61 -25.42
N PHE A 16 -1.54 15.11 -24.42
CA PHE A 16 -1.70 16.54 -24.20
C PHE A 16 -0.36 17.10 -23.73
N PHE A 17 0.53 17.36 -24.70
CA PHE A 17 1.68 18.22 -24.48
C PHE A 17 1.15 19.64 -24.24
N LEU A 18 1.47 20.19 -23.09
CA LEU A 18 1.43 21.64 -22.88
C LEU A 18 2.36 22.26 -23.92
N PRO A 19 1.96 23.34 -24.62
CA PRO A 19 2.85 23.97 -25.59
C PRO A 19 4.13 24.42 -24.89
N GLU A 20 5.28 24.03 -25.46
CA GLU A 20 6.60 24.48 -25.06
C GLU A 20 6.65 26.02 -25.24
N GLY A 21 6.52 26.75 -24.14
CA GLY A 21 7.00 28.12 -24.04
C GLY A 21 8.52 28.08 -24.05
N GLU A 22 9.15 28.88 -24.84
CA GLU A 22 10.61 29.10 -24.91
C GLU A 22 11.13 29.38 -23.50
N GLY A 23 11.83 28.41 -22.90
CA GLY A 23 12.27 28.37 -21.52
C GLY A 23 12.05 27.01 -20.85
N ALA A 24 12.03 25.92 -21.61
CA ALA A 24 12.00 24.55 -21.07
C ALA A 24 13.23 24.34 -20.18
N GLN A 25 13.09 24.65 -18.87
CA GLN A 25 13.96 24.06 -17.87
C GLN A 25 13.88 22.55 -18.07
N GLN A 26 15.02 21.91 -18.37
CA GLN A 26 15.14 20.45 -18.39
C GLN A 26 14.42 19.94 -17.13
N LYS A 27 13.31 19.21 -17.32
CA LYS A 27 12.56 18.60 -16.24
C LYS A 27 13.52 17.57 -15.61
N HIS A 28 14.13 17.95 -14.48
CA HIS A 28 15.02 17.05 -13.75
C HIS A 28 14.26 15.76 -13.46
N MET A 29 14.87 14.62 -13.73
CA MET A 29 14.35 13.31 -13.33
C MET A 29 14.04 13.37 -11.84
N ALA A 30 12.82 13.06 -11.47
CA ALA A 30 12.34 13.15 -10.08
C ALA A 30 12.53 11.82 -9.34
N GLN A 31 13.67 11.16 -9.52
CA GLN A 31 14.08 10.04 -8.71
C GLN A 31 14.22 10.50 -7.25
N VAL A 32 13.70 9.70 -6.31
CA VAL A 32 13.86 9.95 -4.88
C VAL A 32 14.67 8.80 -4.28
N SER A 33 15.80 9.12 -3.65
CA SER A 33 16.66 8.12 -3.01
C SER A 33 16.78 8.41 -1.51
N LEU A 34 16.38 7.45 -0.70
CA LEU A 34 16.54 7.46 0.75
C LEU A 34 17.63 6.44 1.10
N LYS A 35 18.69 6.88 1.77
CA LYS A 35 19.84 6.04 2.13
C LYS A 35 20.00 6.00 3.63
N ASN A 36 19.72 4.84 4.24
CA ASN A 36 19.84 4.57 5.66
C ASN A 36 19.16 5.61 6.57
N ILE A 37 18.03 6.13 6.14
CA ILE A 37 17.29 7.16 6.88
C ILE A 37 16.92 6.64 8.27
N LYS A 38 17.24 7.45 9.29
CA LYS A 38 16.88 7.23 10.70
C LYS A 38 16.17 8.46 11.26
N LYS A 39 15.13 8.24 12.04
CA LYS A 39 14.46 9.29 12.82
C LYS A 39 14.35 8.86 14.27
N VAL A 40 14.92 9.70 15.15
CA VAL A 40 14.81 9.56 16.60
C VAL A 40 14.09 10.78 17.15
N TYR A 41 13.04 10.56 17.94
CA TYR A 41 12.38 11.62 18.70
C TYR A 41 12.93 11.64 20.12
N PRO A 42 13.58 12.73 20.57
CA PRO A 42 14.15 12.82 21.91
C PRO A 42 13.05 12.70 22.97
N VAL A 43 13.32 11.92 24.01
CA VAL A 43 12.42 11.77 25.16
C VAL A 43 12.91 12.67 26.29
N SER A 44 12.03 13.51 26.85
CA SER A 44 12.34 14.26 28.05
C SER A 44 12.52 13.30 29.24
N LYS A 45 13.60 13.46 30.01
CA LYS A 45 14.01 12.58 31.14
C LYS A 45 12.93 12.39 32.23
N ASP A 46 11.89 13.24 32.25
CA ASP A 46 10.85 13.22 33.29
C ASP A 46 9.62 12.33 33.00
N LYS A 47 9.54 11.68 31.83
CA LYS A 47 8.44 10.79 31.51
C LYS A 47 8.93 9.36 31.36
N LYS A 48 8.84 8.56 32.47
CA LYS A 48 8.85 7.09 32.37
C LYS A 48 7.67 6.67 31.48
N HIS A 49 7.94 6.35 30.21
CA HIS A 49 6.92 5.82 29.31
C HIS A 49 6.49 4.45 29.83
N LYS A 50 5.27 4.35 30.36
CA LYS A 50 4.57 3.05 30.45
C LYS A 50 4.41 2.56 29.02
N LYS A 51 4.99 1.38 28.70
CA LYS A 51 4.65 0.63 27.48
C LYS A 51 3.13 0.54 27.42
N ARG A 52 2.51 1.05 26.36
CA ARG A 52 1.13 0.72 26.04
C ARG A 52 1.15 -0.68 25.47
N GLU A 53 0.39 -1.60 26.07
CA GLU A 53 0.32 -3.01 25.65
C GLU A 53 -0.13 -3.17 24.19
N ASP A 54 -0.90 -2.20 23.64
CA ASP A 54 -1.43 -2.21 22.28
C ASP A 54 -0.74 -1.19 21.33
N GLY A 55 0.44 -0.66 21.67
CA GLY A 55 1.17 0.33 20.86
C GLY A 55 2.25 -0.31 19.97
N PRO A 56 2.75 0.44 18.95
CA PRO A 56 3.86 -0.02 18.13
C PRO A 56 5.07 -0.32 19.03
N ASN A 57 5.77 -1.44 18.75
CA ASN A 57 6.93 -1.88 19.51
C ASN A 57 8.19 -1.12 19.06
N LEU A 58 8.15 0.21 19.10
CA LEU A 58 9.26 1.07 18.71
C LEU A 58 10.44 0.91 19.68
N GLN A 59 11.63 0.94 19.13
CA GLN A 59 12.86 0.85 19.92
C GLN A 59 13.06 2.15 20.70
N ILE A 60 13.25 2.03 22.02
CA ILE A 60 13.57 3.16 22.89
C ILE A 60 15.07 3.04 23.21
N THR A 61 15.83 4.06 22.84
CA THR A 61 17.26 4.18 23.13
C THR A 61 17.49 5.30 24.13
N ASP A 62 18.73 5.48 24.60
CA ASP A 62 19.10 6.61 25.45
C ASP A 62 18.92 7.96 24.75
N GLU A 63 18.95 7.99 23.42
CA GLU A 63 18.69 9.16 22.58
C GLU A 63 17.20 9.50 22.42
N GLY A 64 16.31 8.51 22.56
CA GLY A 64 14.88 8.67 22.39
C GLY A 64 14.16 7.50 21.76
N VAL A 65 12.95 7.79 21.23
CA VAL A 65 12.11 6.81 20.50
C VAL A 65 12.51 6.78 19.03
N VAL A 66 12.95 5.64 18.56
CA VAL A 66 13.33 5.44 17.16
C VAL A 66 12.09 5.16 16.32
N ALA A 67 11.66 6.12 15.55
CA ALA A 67 10.43 6.04 14.74
C ALA A 67 10.67 5.45 13.36
N VAL A 68 11.87 5.62 12.79
CA VAL A 68 12.31 5.07 11.49
C VAL A 68 13.75 4.63 11.62
N GLN A 69 14.07 3.43 11.12
CA GLN A 69 15.40 2.84 11.24
C GLN A 69 15.84 2.26 9.90
N GLN A 70 17.12 2.56 9.52
CA GLN A 70 17.79 1.97 8.36
C GLN A 70 16.91 1.94 7.09
N PHE A 71 16.08 3.00 6.92
CA PHE A 71 15.14 3.05 5.80
C PHE A 71 15.90 3.42 4.53
N SER A 72 16.09 2.46 3.64
CA SER A 72 16.71 2.67 2.33
C SER A 72 15.73 2.29 1.23
N LEU A 73 15.50 3.22 0.29
CA LEU A 73 14.57 3.04 -0.81
C LEU A 73 14.92 3.97 -1.96
N ASP A 74 15.07 3.39 -3.15
CA ASP A 74 15.16 4.14 -4.39
C ASP A 74 13.80 4.12 -5.10
N ILE A 75 13.28 5.29 -5.43
CA ILE A 75 12.02 5.48 -6.14
C ILE A 75 12.34 6.08 -7.51
N ALA A 76 11.94 5.39 -8.57
CA ALA A 76 12.20 5.84 -9.92
C ALA A 76 11.37 7.08 -10.30
N ASP A 77 11.82 7.80 -11.32
CA ASP A 77 11.03 8.90 -11.91
C ASP A 77 9.67 8.38 -12.37
N ARG A 78 8.58 9.11 -12.04
CA ARG A 78 7.18 8.79 -12.36
C ARG A 78 6.64 7.50 -11.74
N GLU A 79 7.35 6.92 -10.82
CA GLU A 79 6.88 5.75 -10.08
C GLU A 79 5.84 6.16 -9.02
N PHE A 80 4.85 5.30 -8.81
CA PHE A 80 3.86 5.42 -7.74
C PHE A 80 4.20 4.41 -6.63
N VAL A 81 4.80 4.90 -5.55
CA VAL A 81 5.17 4.07 -4.39
C VAL A 81 4.18 4.28 -3.25
N VAL A 82 3.70 3.18 -2.67
CA VAL A 82 2.80 3.21 -1.52
C VAL A 82 3.50 2.69 -0.28
N LEU A 83 3.58 3.51 0.77
CA LEU A 83 4.01 3.09 2.11
C LEU A 83 2.78 2.60 2.88
N VAL A 84 2.77 1.36 3.32
CA VAL A 84 1.65 0.75 4.04
C VAL A 84 2.14 0.03 5.30
N GLY A 85 1.28 -0.06 6.32
CA GLY A 85 1.60 -0.73 7.58
C GLY A 85 0.70 -0.27 8.72
N PRO A 86 0.82 -0.86 9.91
CA PRO A 86 0.04 -0.50 11.09
C PRO A 86 0.22 0.97 11.50
N SER A 87 -0.70 1.48 12.32
CA SER A 87 -0.57 2.82 12.89
C SER A 87 0.70 2.93 13.73
N GLY A 88 1.42 4.04 13.56
CA GLY A 88 2.67 4.31 14.30
C GLY A 88 3.93 3.63 13.79
N CYS A 89 3.91 2.88 12.67
CA CYS A 89 5.10 2.21 12.14
C CYS A 89 6.09 3.14 11.37
N GLY A 90 5.88 4.45 11.35
CA GLY A 90 6.82 5.41 10.76
C GLY A 90 6.47 5.97 9.38
N LYS A 91 5.38 5.55 8.72
CA LYS A 91 4.98 5.97 7.36
C LYS A 91 4.89 7.50 7.19
N SER A 92 4.02 8.15 7.97
CA SER A 92 3.84 9.60 7.89
C SER A 92 5.10 10.36 8.34
N THR A 93 5.88 9.80 9.26
CA THR A 93 7.20 10.35 9.63
C THR A 93 8.15 10.34 8.44
N THR A 94 8.25 9.22 7.72
CA THR A 94 9.05 9.11 6.50
C THR A 94 8.59 10.10 5.43
N LEU A 95 7.27 10.19 5.19
CA LEU A 95 6.72 11.16 4.25
C LEU A 95 7.05 12.61 4.62
N ARG A 96 6.97 12.95 5.91
CA ARG A 96 7.30 14.30 6.43
C ARG A 96 8.79 14.61 6.33
N MET A 97 9.67 13.63 6.50
CA MET A 97 11.10 13.80 6.25
C MET A 97 11.38 14.11 4.78
N ILE A 98 10.72 13.42 3.84
CA ILE A 98 10.81 13.72 2.40
C ILE A 98 10.30 15.13 2.12
N ALA A 99 9.22 15.53 2.78
CA ALA A 99 8.66 16.89 2.66
C ALA A 99 9.54 17.99 3.31
N GLY A 100 10.50 17.63 4.16
CA GLY A 100 11.29 18.58 4.96
C GLY A 100 10.51 19.19 6.14
N LEU A 101 9.40 18.57 6.52
CA LEU A 101 8.58 18.94 7.68
C LEU A 101 9.07 18.28 8.98
N GLU A 102 9.92 17.26 8.85
CA GLU A 102 10.63 16.59 9.94
C GLU A 102 12.10 16.50 9.56
N GLU A 103 12.97 16.73 10.53
CA GLU A 103 14.42 16.58 10.37
C GLU A 103 14.80 15.11 10.31
N ILE A 104 15.75 14.77 9.45
CA ILE A 104 16.40 13.46 9.37
C ILE A 104 17.45 13.41 10.47
N THR A 105 17.41 12.41 11.34
CA THR A 105 18.41 12.26 12.42
C THR A 105 19.73 11.72 11.87
N ASP A 106 19.66 10.77 10.92
CA ASP A 106 20.82 10.17 10.27
C ASP A 106 20.41 9.64 8.89
N GLY A 107 21.37 9.49 7.98
CA GLY A 107 21.15 9.07 6.60
C GLY A 107 20.98 10.26 5.65
N GLU A 108 20.77 9.96 4.38
CA GLU A 108 20.73 10.95 3.30
C GLU A 108 19.48 10.81 2.43
N LEU A 109 18.84 11.95 2.12
CA LEU A 109 17.71 12.06 1.20
C LEU A 109 18.11 12.83 -0.04
N TYR A 110 17.88 12.24 -1.22
CA TYR A 110 18.08 12.90 -2.50
C TYR A 110 16.77 13.02 -3.28
N ILE A 111 16.58 14.13 -3.98
CA ILE A 111 15.56 14.31 -5.03
C ILE A 111 16.31 14.72 -6.29
N GLY A 112 16.30 13.86 -7.32
CA GLY A 112 17.28 13.94 -8.40
C GLY A 112 18.69 13.80 -7.83
N ASP A 113 19.61 14.64 -8.29
CA ASP A 113 21.01 14.62 -7.84
C ASP A 113 21.28 15.50 -6.61
N LYS A 114 20.22 16.13 -6.04
CA LYS A 114 20.36 17.10 -4.95
C LYS A 114 20.09 16.48 -3.59
N LEU A 115 21.06 16.62 -2.66
CA LEU A 115 20.88 16.30 -1.25
C LEU A 115 19.86 17.26 -0.61
N MET A 116 18.85 16.71 0.09
CA MET A 116 17.69 17.45 0.60
C MET A 116 17.69 17.65 2.12
N ASN A 117 18.62 17.05 2.87
CA ASN A 117 18.58 17.05 4.33
C ASN A 117 18.33 18.44 4.92
N ASP A 118 19.09 19.45 4.47
CA ASP A 118 19.02 20.83 4.97
C ASP A 118 18.22 21.77 4.07
N VAL A 119 17.54 21.25 3.02
CA VAL A 119 16.76 22.07 2.11
C VAL A 119 15.36 22.33 2.71
N ALA A 120 14.99 23.60 2.82
CA ALA A 120 13.67 23.97 3.34
C ALA A 120 12.52 23.41 2.46
N PRO A 121 11.35 23.07 3.03
CA PRO A 121 10.21 22.48 2.30
C PRO A 121 9.77 23.24 1.04
N LYS A 122 9.82 24.57 1.08
CA LYS A 122 9.45 25.44 -0.04
C LYS A 122 10.35 25.31 -1.27
N ASP A 123 11.59 24.83 -1.07
CA ASP A 123 12.66 24.77 -2.08
C ASP A 123 12.91 23.33 -2.59
N ARG A 124 12.07 22.34 -2.16
CA ARG A 124 12.21 20.91 -2.52
C ARG A 124 11.47 20.51 -3.81
N ASP A 125 10.79 21.40 -4.51
CA ASP A 125 9.94 21.11 -5.66
C ASP A 125 8.96 19.94 -5.45
N ILE A 126 8.33 19.92 -4.30
CA ILE A 126 7.33 18.94 -3.89
C ILE A 126 5.96 19.58 -3.69
N ALA A 127 4.91 18.76 -3.75
CA ALA A 127 3.60 19.14 -3.25
C ALA A 127 3.07 18.05 -2.31
N MET A 128 2.39 18.44 -1.23
CA MET A 128 1.86 17.52 -0.24
C MET A 128 0.36 17.72 -0.03
N VAL A 129 -0.38 16.61 -0.04
CA VAL A 129 -1.78 16.52 0.36
C VAL A 129 -1.83 15.88 1.75
N PHE A 130 -2.42 16.59 2.70
CA PHE A 130 -2.57 16.15 4.09
C PHE A 130 -3.88 15.41 4.30
N GLN A 131 -3.94 14.56 5.30
CA GLN A 131 -5.11 13.79 5.72
C GLN A 131 -6.35 14.67 5.97
N ASN A 132 -6.18 15.86 6.53
CA ASN A 132 -7.26 16.82 6.83
C ASN A 132 -7.51 17.82 5.69
N TYR A 133 -6.93 17.56 4.50
CA TYR A 133 -6.99 18.43 3.30
C TYR A 133 -6.33 19.79 3.46
N ALA A 134 -6.24 20.35 4.66
CA ALA A 134 -5.63 21.63 5.03
C ALA A 134 -6.03 22.82 4.10
N LEU A 135 -7.31 22.87 3.70
CA LEU A 135 -7.84 23.95 2.86
C LEU A 135 -8.00 25.23 3.67
N TYR A 136 -7.76 26.38 3.04
CA TYR A 136 -8.01 27.70 3.63
C TYR A 136 -9.52 27.98 3.64
N PRO A 137 -10.18 27.99 4.81
CA PRO A 137 -11.66 27.98 4.87
C PRO A 137 -12.31 29.29 4.41
N HIS A 138 -11.59 30.39 4.45
CA HIS A 138 -12.04 31.73 4.05
C HIS A 138 -11.89 32.00 2.55
N MET A 139 -11.06 31.21 1.85
CA MET A 139 -10.80 31.31 0.41
C MET A 139 -11.76 30.43 -0.40
N THR A 140 -12.07 30.86 -1.62
CA THR A 140 -12.79 30.03 -2.60
C THR A 140 -11.93 28.84 -3.07
N VAL A 141 -12.51 27.91 -3.82
CA VAL A 141 -11.76 26.82 -4.48
C VAL A 141 -10.68 27.38 -5.39
N TYR A 142 -11.07 28.34 -6.25
CA TYR A 142 -10.10 29.03 -7.12
C TYR A 142 -8.94 29.65 -6.34
N GLU A 143 -9.23 30.38 -5.28
CA GLU A 143 -8.21 31.04 -4.45
C GLU A 143 -7.32 30.02 -3.73
N ASN A 144 -7.88 28.92 -3.22
CA ASN A 144 -7.10 27.82 -2.63
C ASN A 144 -6.10 27.24 -3.63
N MET A 145 -6.53 26.99 -4.88
CA MET A 145 -5.66 26.46 -5.93
C MET A 145 -4.64 27.49 -6.40
N ALA A 146 -5.03 28.73 -6.58
CA ALA A 146 -4.18 29.82 -7.05
C ALA A 146 -3.13 30.28 -6.03
N PHE A 147 -3.30 29.97 -4.74
CA PHE A 147 -2.53 30.56 -3.64
C PHE A 147 -1.01 30.41 -3.81
N SER A 148 -0.55 29.19 -4.11
CA SER A 148 0.88 28.91 -4.28
C SER A 148 1.49 29.64 -5.49
N LEU A 149 0.73 29.80 -6.58
CA LEU A 149 1.17 30.50 -7.78
C LEU A 149 1.25 32.03 -7.53
N LYS A 150 0.30 32.56 -6.76
CA LYS A 150 0.35 33.97 -6.30
C LYS A 150 1.60 34.27 -5.47
N LEU A 151 1.97 33.35 -4.55
CA LEU A 151 3.21 33.47 -3.77
C LEU A 151 4.46 33.43 -4.63
N LYS A 152 4.46 32.63 -5.71
CA LYS A 152 5.53 32.60 -6.71
C LYS A 152 5.51 33.81 -7.66
N LYS A 153 4.57 34.77 -7.49
CA LYS A 153 4.39 35.95 -8.31
C LYS A 153 4.14 35.64 -9.80
N CYS A 154 3.49 34.53 -10.12
CA CYS A 154 3.08 34.20 -11.49
C CYS A 154 2.09 35.23 -12.03
N GLY A 155 2.05 35.42 -13.35
CA GLY A 155 1.10 36.34 -14.03
C GLY A 155 -0.35 35.87 -13.85
N LYS A 156 -1.30 36.79 -13.87
CA LYS A 156 -2.75 36.49 -13.67
C LYS A 156 -3.28 35.50 -14.70
N GLU A 157 -2.91 35.65 -15.97
CA GLU A 157 -3.34 34.77 -17.06
C GLU A 157 -2.81 33.35 -16.89
N GLU A 158 -1.56 33.21 -16.50
CA GLU A 158 -0.93 31.91 -16.20
C GLU A 158 -1.59 31.24 -15.02
N ILE A 159 -1.92 31.97 -13.95
CA ILE A 159 -2.65 31.46 -12.79
C ILE A 159 -4.04 30.95 -13.22
N ASP A 160 -4.80 31.75 -13.96
CA ASP A 160 -6.15 31.37 -14.40
C ASP A 160 -6.12 30.11 -15.28
N LYS A 161 -5.18 30.06 -16.23
CA LYS A 161 -4.96 28.91 -17.11
C LYS A 161 -4.70 27.64 -16.30
N ARG A 162 -3.69 27.63 -15.43
CA ARG A 162 -3.32 26.44 -14.63
C ARG A 162 -4.41 26.00 -13.67
N VAL A 163 -5.09 26.95 -13.03
CA VAL A 163 -6.20 26.63 -12.11
C VAL A 163 -7.35 25.97 -12.86
N ARG A 164 -7.75 26.49 -14.03
CA ARG A 164 -8.84 25.92 -14.83
C ARG A 164 -8.48 24.57 -15.40
N GLU A 165 -7.25 24.38 -15.89
CA GLU A 165 -6.75 23.09 -16.38
C GLU A 165 -6.80 22.04 -15.26
N ALA A 166 -6.28 22.35 -14.07
CA ALA A 166 -6.34 21.44 -12.91
C ALA A 166 -7.79 21.17 -12.47
N ALA A 167 -8.67 22.18 -12.51
CA ALA A 167 -10.08 22.02 -12.20
C ALA A 167 -10.81 21.10 -13.19
N GLN A 168 -10.48 21.17 -14.46
CA GLN A 168 -10.99 20.27 -15.52
C GLN A 168 -10.52 18.83 -15.31
N ILE A 169 -9.23 18.61 -15.02
CA ILE A 169 -8.68 17.28 -14.75
C ILE A 169 -9.44 16.60 -13.59
N LEU A 170 -9.81 17.38 -12.57
CA LEU A 170 -10.44 16.91 -11.33
C LEU A 170 -11.99 17.00 -11.35
N ASN A 171 -12.59 17.46 -12.45
CA ASN A 171 -14.05 17.68 -12.57
C ASN A 171 -14.62 18.55 -11.42
N ILE A 172 -13.97 19.69 -11.13
CA ILE A 172 -14.38 20.65 -10.09
C ILE A 172 -14.56 22.07 -10.61
N THR A 173 -14.62 22.27 -11.91
CA THR A 173 -14.73 23.59 -12.56
C THR A 173 -15.95 24.37 -12.08
N GLU A 174 -17.10 23.70 -11.88
CA GLU A 174 -18.35 24.30 -11.38
C GLU A 174 -18.29 24.75 -9.91
N TYR A 175 -17.24 24.34 -9.17
CA TYR A 175 -17.10 24.68 -7.74
C TYR A 175 -16.06 25.77 -7.48
N LEU A 176 -15.42 26.34 -8.52
CA LEU A 176 -14.31 27.31 -8.37
C LEU A 176 -14.65 28.51 -7.48
N ASP A 177 -15.89 28.99 -7.53
CA ASP A 177 -16.33 30.14 -6.75
C ASP A 177 -16.87 29.77 -5.35
N ARG A 178 -16.98 28.48 -5.04
CA ARG A 178 -17.46 28.01 -3.73
C ARG A 178 -16.37 28.03 -2.67
N LYS A 179 -16.77 28.14 -1.40
CA LYS A 179 -15.86 27.99 -0.24
C LYS A 179 -15.87 26.54 0.26
N PRO A 180 -14.82 26.05 0.92
CA PRO A 180 -14.69 24.67 1.42
C PRO A 180 -15.88 24.17 2.25
N LYS A 181 -16.55 25.05 3.03
CA LYS A 181 -17.73 24.67 3.83
C LYS A 181 -18.95 24.23 3.00
N ALA A 182 -19.01 24.64 1.72
CA ALA A 182 -20.09 24.30 0.80
C ALA A 182 -19.79 23.06 -0.06
N LEU A 183 -18.72 22.30 0.28
CA LEU A 183 -18.26 21.16 -0.49
C LEU A 183 -18.42 19.85 0.31
N SER A 184 -18.69 18.75 -0.38
CA SER A 184 -18.62 17.39 0.18
C SER A 184 -17.17 16.99 0.52
N GLY A 185 -16.98 15.89 1.26
CA GLY A 185 -15.65 15.35 1.59
C GLY A 185 -14.79 15.12 0.34
N GLY A 186 -15.31 14.42 -0.65
CA GLY A 186 -14.60 14.14 -1.91
C GLY A 186 -14.32 15.39 -2.74
N GLN A 187 -15.23 16.38 -2.73
CA GLN A 187 -14.98 17.66 -3.39
C GLN A 187 -13.84 18.42 -2.71
N ARG A 188 -13.81 18.47 -1.37
CA ARG A 188 -12.69 19.07 -0.62
C ARG A 188 -11.37 18.39 -0.93
N GLN A 189 -11.35 17.06 -1.01
CA GLN A 189 -10.18 16.31 -1.38
C GLN A 189 -9.70 16.64 -2.80
N ARG A 190 -10.59 16.68 -3.80
CA ARG A 190 -10.22 17.09 -5.17
C ARG A 190 -9.64 18.50 -5.19
N VAL A 191 -10.16 19.43 -4.40
CA VAL A 191 -9.58 20.77 -4.26
C VAL A 191 -8.16 20.72 -3.65
N ALA A 192 -7.92 19.90 -2.63
CA ALA A 192 -6.60 19.73 -2.04
C ALA A 192 -5.58 19.16 -3.04
N ILE A 193 -6.00 18.16 -3.83
CA ILE A 193 -5.21 17.61 -4.93
C ILE A 193 -4.97 18.69 -6.00
N GLY A 194 -6.00 19.46 -6.40
CA GLY A 194 -5.88 20.54 -7.38
C GLY A 194 -4.89 21.61 -6.94
N ARG A 195 -4.92 22.00 -5.65
CA ARG A 195 -3.94 22.93 -5.07
C ARG A 195 -2.48 22.43 -5.18
N ALA A 196 -2.30 21.12 -5.16
CA ALA A 196 -0.99 20.51 -5.34
C ALA A 196 -0.59 20.42 -6.83
N ILE A 197 -1.50 20.03 -7.72
CA ILE A 197 -1.25 19.86 -9.16
C ILE A 197 -0.86 21.17 -9.85
N VAL A 198 -1.50 22.29 -9.53
CA VAL A 198 -1.22 23.59 -10.16
C VAL A 198 0.26 24.02 -10.05
N ARG A 199 0.99 23.45 -9.10
CA ARG A 199 2.42 23.70 -8.90
C ARG A 199 3.30 22.95 -9.89
N ASN A 200 2.76 21.90 -10.54
CA ASN A 200 3.51 20.94 -11.37
C ASN A 200 4.77 20.41 -10.67
N PRO A 201 4.61 19.78 -9.47
CA PRO A 201 5.74 19.37 -8.64
C PRO A 201 6.49 18.19 -9.26
N ALA A 202 7.78 18.06 -8.95
CA ALA A 202 8.58 16.89 -9.32
C ALA A 202 8.14 15.66 -8.50
N VAL A 203 7.81 15.83 -7.21
CA VAL A 203 7.34 14.75 -6.33
C VAL A 203 6.01 15.13 -5.67
N PHE A 204 5.04 14.21 -5.72
CA PHE A 204 3.71 14.35 -5.16
C PHE A 204 3.56 13.46 -3.92
N LEU A 205 3.42 14.08 -2.75
CA LEU A 205 3.32 13.40 -1.46
C LEU A 205 1.86 13.38 -0.99
N MET A 206 1.36 12.22 -0.55
CA MET A 206 -0.01 12.07 -0.05
C MET A 206 -0.02 11.33 1.29
N ASP A 207 -0.42 12.01 2.37
CA ASP A 207 -0.54 11.45 3.73
C ASP A 207 -1.99 11.07 4.02
N GLU A 208 -2.32 9.78 3.87
CA GLU A 208 -3.66 9.19 4.08
C GLU A 208 -4.83 10.00 3.48
N PRO A 209 -4.78 10.38 2.20
CA PRO A 209 -5.73 11.35 1.65
C PRO A 209 -7.17 10.84 1.59
N LEU A 210 -7.42 9.52 1.60
CA LEU A 210 -8.75 8.92 1.49
C LEU A 210 -9.36 8.48 2.83
N SER A 211 -8.61 8.55 3.94
CA SER A 211 -9.02 8.01 5.24
C SER A 211 -10.32 8.61 5.81
N ASN A 212 -10.59 9.89 5.51
CA ASN A 212 -11.76 10.62 6.00
C ASN A 212 -13.01 10.50 5.09
N LEU A 213 -13.01 9.58 4.12
CA LEU A 213 -14.12 9.35 3.20
C LEU A 213 -14.88 8.08 3.53
N ASP A 214 -16.19 8.07 3.26
CA ASP A 214 -16.99 6.85 3.29
C ASP A 214 -16.54 5.85 2.21
N ALA A 215 -16.91 4.57 2.35
CA ALA A 215 -16.44 3.49 1.49
C ALA A 215 -16.77 3.70 0.00
N LYS A 216 -18.00 4.21 -0.31
CA LYS A 216 -18.42 4.47 -1.70
C LYS A 216 -17.57 5.57 -2.33
N LEU A 217 -17.39 6.66 -1.61
CA LEU A 217 -16.61 7.81 -2.07
C LEU A 217 -15.12 7.48 -2.16
N ARG A 218 -14.60 6.67 -1.23
CA ARG A 218 -13.21 6.16 -1.25
C ARG A 218 -12.95 5.37 -2.53
N ASN A 219 -13.86 4.44 -2.91
CA ASN A 219 -13.74 3.66 -4.15
C ASN A 219 -13.75 4.56 -5.40
N GLN A 220 -14.62 5.58 -5.43
CA GLN A 220 -14.65 6.54 -6.54
C GLN A 220 -13.35 7.34 -6.63
N MET A 221 -12.87 7.86 -5.50
CA MET A 221 -11.65 8.67 -5.46
C MET A 221 -10.40 7.86 -5.80
N ARG A 222 -10.34 6.58 -5.42
CA ARG A 222 -9.25 5.68 -5.82
C ARG A 222 -9.18 5.52 -7.35
N ALA A 223 -10.34 5.29 -8.00
CA ALA A 223 -10.40 5.24 -9.46
C ALA A 223 -9.96 6.58 -10.12
N GLU A 224 -10.32 7.71 -9.51
CA GLU A 224 -9.88 9.04 -9.99
C GLU A 224 -8.36 9.25 -9.82
N LEU A 225 -7.77 8.76 -8.73
CA LEU A 225 -6.30 8.83 -8.54
C LEU A 225 -5.55 7.99 -9.58
N ILE A 226 -6.08 6.81 -9.97
CA ILE A 226 -5.52 5.99 -11.05
C ILE A 226 -5.52 6.76 -12.37
N LYS A 227 -6.64 7.43 -12.72
CA LYS A 227 -6.74 8.26 -13.93
C LYS A 227 -5.83 9.48 -13.84
N LEU A 228 -5.73 10.08 -12.67
CA LEU A 228 -4.90 11.26 -12.44
C LEU A 228 -3.42 10.96 -12.70
N ARG A 229 -2.92 9.86 -12.15
CA ARG A 229 -1.54 9.42 -12.32
C ARG A 229 -1.17 9.23 -13.81
N GLN A 230 -2.12 8.82 -14.67
CA GLN A 230 -1.89 8.67 -16.11
C GLN A 230 -1.78 10.00 -16.86
N ARG A 231 -2.25 11.10 -16.23
CA ARG A 231 -2.28 12.45 -16.83
C ARG A 231 -1.17 13.37 -16.35
N ILE A 232 -0.50 12.99 -15.27
CA ILE A 232 0.50 13.84 -14.61
C ILE A 232 1.83 13.11 -14.57
N ASP A 233 2.84 13.72 -15.20
CA ASP A 233 4.22 13.25 -15.20
C ASP A 233 4.91 13.65 -13.90
N THR A 234 4.71 12.88 -12.83
CA THR A 234 5.32 13.15 -11.52
C THR A 234 5.53 11.87 -10.73
N THR A 235 6.48 11.85 -9.82
CA THR A 235 6.71 10.74 -8.91
C THR A 235 5.75 10.85 -7.73
N PHE A 236 5.06 9.75 -7.39
CA PHE A 236 4.08 9.71 -6.30
C PHE A 236 4.59 8.91 -5.12
N ILE A 237 4.47 9.48 -3.91
CA ILE A 237 4.69 8.75 -2.66
C ILE A 237 3.42 8.89 -1.83
N TYR A 238 2.77 7.77 -1.58
CA TYR A 238 1.45 7.66 -0.98
C TYR A 238 1.52 6.90 0.34
N VAL A 239 0.95 7.42 1.38
CA VAL A 239 0.83 6.75 2.68
C VAL A 239 -0.61 6.33 2.91
N THR A 240 -0.81 5.09 3.32
CA THR A 240 -2.12 4.57 3.73
C THR A 240 -1.99 3.48 4.78
N HIS A 241 -3.06 3.18 5.49
CA HIS A 241 -3.24 1.96 6.28
C HIS A 241 -4.20 0.97 5.59
N ASP A 242 -4.80 1.34 4.45
CA ASP A 242 -5.72 0.51 3.67
C ASP A 242 -4.95 -0.31 2.63
N GLN A 243 -5.00 -1.63 2.78
CA GLN A 243 -4.32 -2.58 1.89
C GLN A 243 -4.88 -2.52 0.46
N THR A 244 -6.20 -2.29 0.31
CA THR A 244 -6.84 -2.20 -1.00
C THR A 244 -6.34 -0.98 -1.79
N GLU A 245 -6.11 0.14 -1.09
CA GLU A 245 -5.46 1.31 -1.71
C GLU A 245 -4.05 0.97 -2.17
N ALA A 246 -3.25 0.33 -1.29
CA ALA A 246 -1.89 -0.05 -1.62
C ALA A 246 -1.82 -0.99 -2.84
N MET A 247 -2.64 -2.04 -2.85
CA MET A 247 -2.69 -3.05 -3.93
C MET A 247 -3.16 -2.49 -5.27
N THR A 248 -3.99 -1.43 -5.26
CA THR A 248 -4.61 -0.89 -6.49
C THR A 248 -3.92 0.33 -7.07
N LEU A 249 -3.22 1.11 -6.25
CA LEU A 249 -2.58 2.37 -6.65
C LEU A 249 -1.09 2.22 -6.95
N GLY A 250 -0.37 1.38 -6.18
CA GLY A 250 1.07 1.28 -6.21
C GLY A 250 1.63 0.51 -7.39
N ASP A 251 2.72 1.01 -7.97
CA ASP A 251 3.62 0.19 -8.79
C ASP A 251 4.45 -0.72 -7.88
N ARG A 252 4.94 -0.13 -6.77
CA ARG A 252 5.54 -0.86 -5.66
C ARG A 252 4.88 -0.46 -4.34
N ILE A 253 4.82 -1.46 -3.46
CA ILE A 253 4.36 -1.34 -2.08
C ILE A 253 5.56 -1.51 -1.17
N VAL A 254 5.69 -0.62 -0.19
CA VAL A 254 6.66 -0.69 0.90
C VAL A 254 5.90 -1.01 2.18
N ILE A 255 6.04 -2.22 2.67
CA ILE A 255 5.37 -2.67 3.90
C ILE A 255 6.27 -2.35 5.07
N MET A 256 5.75 -1.60 6.04
CA MET A 256 6.49 -1.13 7.20
C MET A 256 5.91 -1.69 8.50
N LYS A 257 6.79 -2.04 9.45
CA LYS A 257 6.46 -2.40 10.82
C LYS A 257 7.53 -1.89 11.77
N ASP A 258 7.13 -1.27 12.89
CA ASP A 258 8.01 -0.85 13.99
C ASP A 258 9.25 -0.03 13.53
N GLY A 259 9.07 0.83 12.52
CA GLY A 259 10.12 1.69 11.98
C GLY A 259 10.98 1.04 10.89
N PHE A 260 10.79 -0.24 10.56
CA PHE A 260 11.54 -0.97 9.54
C PHE A 260 10.72 -1.27 8.30
N ILE A 261 11.40 -1.36 7.15
CA ILE A 261 10.87 -1.99 5.95
C ILE A 261 10.84 -3.51 6.18
N GLN A 262 9.68 -4.12 5.98
CA GLN A 262 9.50 -5.56 6.02
C GLN A 262 9.65 -6.21 4.64
N GLN A 263 9.09 -5.54 3.62
CA GLN A 263 9.20 -5.99 2.23
C GLN A 263 8.93 -4.81 1.29
N VAL A 264 9.60 -4.81 0.14
CA VAL A 264 9.32 -3.95 -1.01
C VAL A 264 9.07 -4.84 -2.22
N GLY A 265 7.99 -4.59 -2.95
CA GLY A 265 7.66 -5.36 -4.16
C GLY A 265 6.46 -4.80 -4.90
N THR A 266 6.17 -5.35 -6.07
CA THR A 266 4.88 -5.08 -6.75
C THR A 266 3.72 -5.62 -5.92
N PRO A 267 2.47 -5.14 -6.11
CA PRO A 267 1.30 -5.69 -5.43
C PRO A 267 1.23 -7.23 -5.52
N GLN A 268 1.44 -7.79 -6.69
CA GLN A 268 1.42 -9.24 -6.88
C GLN A 268 2.55 -9.95 -6.12
N GLN A 269 3.78 -9.40 -6.16
CA GLN A 269 4.90 -10.00 -5.45
C GLN A 269 4.69 -10.06 -3.93
N VAL A 270 4.19 -8.98 -3.31
CA VAL A 270 3.97 -8.97 -1.85
C VAL A 270 2.82 -9.87 -1.43
N PHE A 271 1.85 -10.10 -2.32
CA PHE A 271 0.72 -11.01 -2.10
C PHE A 271 1.13 -12.48 -2.26
N ASP A 272 1.80 -12.83 -3.37
CA ASP A 272 2.14 -14.22 -3.69
C ASP A 272 3.39 -14.71 -2.95
N HIS A 273 4.29 -13.79 -2.59
CA HIS A 273 5.62 -14.11 -2.05
C HIS A 273 5.94 -13.28 -0.81
N PRO A 274 5.14 -13.43 0.27
CA PRO A 274 5.38 -12.69 1.50
C PRO A 274 6.73 -13.09 2.12
N ALA A 275 7.55 -12.10 2.47
CA ALA A 275 8.90 -12.33 3.01
C ALA A 275 8.90 -12.91 4.43
N ASN A 276 7.84 -12.68 5.21
CA ASN A 276 7.72 -13.16 6.59
C ASN A 276 6.25 -13.28 7.02
N LEU A 277 6.01 -13.86 8.20
CA LEU A 277 4.68 -14.02 8.78
C LEU A 277 3.90 -12.72 8.90
N PHE A 278 4.59 -11.61 9.24
CA PHE A 278 3.92 -10.33 9.36
C PHE A 278 3.37 -9.87 8.01
N VAL A 279 4.15 -9.90 6.96
CA VAL A 279 3.69 -9.51 5.60
C VAL A 279 2.55 -10.41 5.15
N ALA A 280 2.68 -11.72 5.34
CA ALA A 280 1.66 -12.71 4.96
C ALA A 280 0.30 -12.46 5.66
N GLY A 281 0.32 -12.15 6.95
CA GLY A 281 -0.88 -11.84 7.73
C GLY A 281 -1.39 -10.41 7.52
N PHE A 282 -0.50 -9.47 7.16
CA PHE A 282 -0.89 -8.09 6.94
C PHE A 282 -1.52 -7.87 5.57
N ILE A 283 -1.09 -8.57 4.52
CA ILE A 283 -1.61 -8.43 3.15
C ILE A 283 -2.67 -9.50 2.87
N GLY A 284 -3.87 -9.05 2.52
CA GLY A 284 -5.04 -9.89 2.21
C GLY A 284 -6.19 -9.69 3.20
N THR A 285 -7.42 -9.75 2.69
CA THR A 285 -8.66 -9.65 3.49
C THR A 285 -9.65 -10.71 2.99
N PRO A 286 -9.98 -11.70 3.82
CA PRO A 286 -9.47 -12.00 5.16
C PRO A 286 -7.96 -12.29 5.20
N GLN A 287 -7.38 -12.30 6.40
CA GLN A 287 -5.97 -12.62 6.62
C GLN A 287 -5.64 -14.07 6.22
N MET A 288 -4.37 -14.34 5.91
CA MET A 288 -3.86 -15.70 5.69
C MET A 288 -4.09 -16.55 6.95
N ASN A 289 -4.53 -17.79 6.77
CA ASN A 289 -4.59 -18.77 7.84
C ASN A 289 -3.18 -19.23 8.21
N PHE A 290 -2.89 -19.32 9.49
CA PHE A 290 -1.63 -19.84 10.01
C PHE A 290 -1.90 -21.00 10.96
N PHE A 291 -1.13 -22.07 10.79
CA PHE A 291 -1.16 -23.24 11.66
C PHE A 291 0.20 -23.91 11.74
N ASP A 292 0.39 -24.74 12.76
CA ASP A 292 1.62 -25.48 12.95
C ASP A 292 1.68 -26.70 12.03
N GLY A 293 2.87 -26.99 11.50
CA GLY A 293 3.16 -28.14 10.68
C GLY A 293 4.63 -28.51 10.71
N SER A 294 4.95 -29.63 10.09
CA SER A 294 6.33 -30.12 9.90
C SER A 294 6.71 -30.04 8.43
N LEU A 295 7.85 -29.45 8.13
CA LEU A 295 8.48 -29.58 6.81
C LEU A 295 9.37 -30.83 6.85
N VAL A 296 9.05 -31.83 6.03
CA VAL A 296 9.75 -33.12 5.98
C VAL A 296 10.18 -33.46 4.56
N LYS A 297 11.11 -34.41 4.43
CA LYS A 297 11.58 -34.91 3.13
C LYS A 297 11.21 -36.39 2.97
N HIS A 298 10.49 -36.72 1.90
CA HIS A 298 10.28 -38.10 1.47
C HIS A 298 10.88 -38.28 0.07
N ASP A 299 11.74 -39.24 -0.11
CA ASP A 299 12.44 -39.52 -1.38
C ASP A 299 13.11 -38.28 -1.99
N GLY A 300 13.66 -37.40 -1.12
CA GLY A 300 14.33 -36.16 -1.53
C GLY A 300 13.40 -35.00 -1.89
N ARG A 301 12.09 -35.14 -1.73
CA ARG A 301 11.07 -34.09 -1.98
C ARG A 301 10.49 -33.56 -0.68
N TYR A 302 10.21 -32.28 -0.63
CA TYR A 302 9.64 -31.61 0.53
C TYR A 302 8.12 -31.74 0.59
N PHE A 303 7.64 -32.07 1.78
CA PHE A 303 6.21 -32.15 2.14
C PHE A 303 5.93 -31.27 3.36
N ILE A 304 4.71 -30.78 3.42
CA ILE A 304 4.12 -30.23 4.65
C ILE A 304 3.26 -31.33 5.26
N GLU A 305 3.55 -31.67 6.51
CA GLU A 305 2.75 -32.62 7.31
C GLU A 305 2.06 -31.91 8.46
N THR A 306 0.79 -32.20 8.65
CA THR A 306 -0.06 -31.75 9.74
C THR A 306 -1.09 -32.81 10.08
N ASP A 307 -1.85 -32.67 11.17
CA ASP A 307 -2.89 -33.63 11.55
C ASP A 307 -3.95 -33.80 10.46
N GLY A 308 -3.94 -34.98 9.83
CA GLY A 308 -4.91 -35.39 8.82
C GLY A 308 -4.56 -35.00 7.39
N LEU A 309 -3.38 -34.36 7.13
CA LEU A 309 -2.99 -33.97 5.77
C LEU A 309 -1.47 -34.01 5.58
N SER A 310 -1.02 -34.64 4.49
CA SER A 310 0.33 -34.52 3.97
C SER A 310 0.26 -33.95 2.55
N VAL A 311 1.01 -32.88 2.28
CA VAL A 311 0.96 -32.13 1.02
C VAL A 311 2.35 -32.00 0.43
N GLU A 312 2.55 -32.54 -0.75
CA GLU A 312 3.78 -32.33 -1.52
C GLU A 312 3.83 -30.87 -2.03
N LEU A 313 4.95 -30.17 -1.80
CA LEU A 313 5.16 -28.82 -2.31
C LEU A 313 5.35 -28.83 -3.83
N SER A 314 4.97 -27.74 -4.51
CA SER A 314 5.15 -27.58 -5.94
C SER A 314 6.61 -27.56 -6.37
N GLU A 315 6.87 -27.89 -7.64
CA GLU A 315 8.23 -28.05 -8.16
C GLU A 315 9.11 -26.80 -7.98
N ASP A 316 8.56 -25.62 -8.17
CA ASP A 316 9.27 -24.35 -7.95
C ASP A 316 9.67 -24.13 -6.48
N LYS A 317 8.81 -24.53 -5.53
CA LYS A 317 9.11 -24.50 -4.09
C LYS A 317 10.14 -25.55 -3.68
N GLN A 318 10.06 -26.76 -4.26
CA GLN A 318 11.06 -27.81 -4.10
C GLN A 318 12.44 -27.27 -4.46
N GLN A 319 12.59 -26.63 -5.63
CA GLN A 319 13.85 -26.10 -6.11
C GLN A 319 14.40 -25.00 -5.18
N ARG A 320 13.54 -24.09 -4.70
CA ARG A 320 13.95 -23.00 -3.81
C ARG A 320 14.41 -23.49 -2.45
N LEU A 321 13.67 -24.42 -1.84
CA LEU A 321 14.03 -24.99 -0.55
C LEU A 321 15.33 -25.83 -0.67
N ALA A 322 15.48 -26.58 -1.77
CA ALA A 322 16.69 -27.36 -2.04
C ALA A 322 17.90 -26.45 -2.29
N ALA A 323 17.75 -25.35 -3.03
CA ALA A 323 18.83 -24.39 -3.28
C ALA A 323 19.37 -23.73 -2.01
N LYS A 324 18.56 -23.64 -0.95
CA LYS A 324 18.93 -23.12 0.38
C LYS A 324 19.31 -24.23 1.36
N ASP A 325 19.29 -25.47 0.93
CA ASP A 325 19.52 -26.67 1.77
C ASP A 325 18.69 -26.64 3.07
N VAL A 326 17.39 -26.30 2.94
CA VAL A 326 16.52 -26.21 4.10
C VAL A 326 16.36 -27.57 4.74
N ALA A 327 16.69 -27.68 6.03
CA ALA A 327 16.53 -28.90 6.81
C ALA A 327 15.07 -29.16 7.18
N GLU A 328 14.76 -30.41 7.48
CA GLU A 328 13.48 -30.81 8.09
C GLU A 328 13.31 -30.09 9.44
N GLN A 329 12.14 -29.47 9.67
CA GLN A 329 11.89 -28.68 10.87
C GLN A 329 10.40 -28.45 11.11
N GLN A 330 10.09 -28.04 12.33
CA GLN A 330 8.77 -27.47 12.64
C GLN A 330 8.63 -26.10 12.01
N VAL A 331 7.50 -25.86 11.35
CA VAL A 331 7.22 -24.63 10.61
C VAL A 331 5.86 -24.07 10.98
N THR A 332 5.65 -22.79 10.72
CA THR A 332 4.32 -22.23 10.59
C THR A 332 3.92 -22.28 9.13
N VAL A 333 2.81 -22.93 8.83
CA VAL A 333 2.24 -23.02 7.49
C VAL A 333 1.25 -21.89 7.30
N GLY A 334 1.31 -21.21 6.15
CA GLY A 334 0.39 -20.16 5.75
C GLY A 334 -0.41 -20.56 4.51
N VAL A 335 -1.74 -20.46 4.58
CA VAL A 335 -2.63 -20.69 3.44
C VAL A 335 -3.70 -19.61 3.39
N ARG A 336 -3.86 -18.98 2.23
CA ARG A 336 -4.90 -17.95 2.08
C ARG A 336 -6.30 -18.54 2.08
N PRO A 337 -7.31 -17.82 2.63
CA PRO A 337 -8.69 -18.31 2.73
C PRO A 337 -9.31 -18.77 1.41
N GLU A 338 -8.98 -18.12 0.31
CA GLU A 338 -9.45 -18.45 -1.04
C GLU A 338 -8.84 -19.75 -1.62
N HIS A 339 -7.76 -20.23 -1.01
CA HIS A 339 -7.08 -21.45 -1.43
C HIS A 339 -7.41 -22.66 -0.55
N VAL A 340 -8.19 -22.47 0.51
CA VAL A 340 -8.69 -23.56 1.36
C VAL A 340 -9.85 -24.26 0.63
N ILE A 341 -9.74 -25.57 0.48
CA ILE A 341 -10.72 -26.40 -0.20
C ILE A 341 -11.51 -27.18 0.85
N ILE A 342 -12.84 -27.07 0.81
CA ILE A 342 -13.75 -27.88 1.62
C ILE A 342 -14.01 -29.18 0.90
N GLY A 343 -13.76 -30.31 1.57
CA GLY A 343 -13.87 -31.64 0.95
C GLY A 343 -14.23 -32.74 1.93
N GLN A 344 -13.95 -33.99 1.51
CA GLN A 344 -14.22 -35.19 2.30
C GLN A 344 -12.95 -35.79 2.93
N SER A 345 -11.79 -35.29 2.57
CA SER A 345 -10.49 -35.73 3.09
C SER A 345 -9.65 -34.54 3.50
N GLY A 346 -8.75 -34.71 4.47
CA GLY A 346 -7.85 -33.69 4.95
C GLY A 346 -8.04 -33.36 6.42
N ILE A 347 -7.71 -32.14 6.82
CA ILE A 347 -7.74 -31.63 8.19
C ILE A 347 -9.17 -31.56 8.70
N PRO A 348 -9.51 -32.24 9.82
CA PRO A 348 -10.84 -32.14 10.43
C PRO A 348 -11.09 -30.70 10.91
N ALA A 349 -12.26 -30.16 10.61
CA ALA A 349 -12.68 -28.83 11.03
C ALA A 349 -14.17 -28.79 11.35
N LYS A 350 -14.56 -27.82 12.17
CA LYS A 350 -15.95 -27.58 12.55
C LYS A 350 -16.35 -26.17 12.19
N VAL A 351 -17.48 -26.01 11.50
CA VAL A 351 -18.00 -24.70 11.13
C VAL A 351 -18.54 -23.97 12.36
N ASP A 352 -17.98 -22.84 12.69
CA ASP A 352 -18.40 -21.98 13.78
C ASP A 352 -19.34 -20.86 13.30
N VAL A 353 -18.99 -20.19 12.18
CA VAL A 353 -19.80 -19.13 11.59
C VAL A 353 -19.77 -19.25 10.07
N SER A 354 -20.92 -18.99 9.43
CA SER A 354 -21.08 -18.93 7.97
C SER A 354 -21.57 -17.54 7.58
N GLU A 355 -20.69 -16.72 6.96
CA GLU A 355 -21.01 -15.36 6.54
C GLU A 355 -21.31 -15.32 5.04
N MET A 356 -22.55 -14.95 4.70
CA MET A 356 -22.99 -14.81 3.30
C MET A 356 -22.54 -13.45 2.73
N MET A 357 -21.59 -13.48 1.80
CA MET A 357 -21.03 -12.27 1.17
C MET A 357 -21.63 -11.96 -0.21
N GLY A 358 -22.71 -12.65 -0.59
CA GLY A 358 -23.38 -12.48 -1.89
C GLY A 358 -22.82 -13.40 -2.97
N SER A 359 -21.60 -13.24 -3.41
CA SER A 359 -20.93 -14.10 -4.40
C SER A 359 -20.14 -15.26 -3.80
N SER A 360 -19.92 -15.24 -2.49
CA SER A 360 -19.18 -16.27 -1.74
C SER A 360 -19.74 -16.42 -0.33
N VAL A 361 -19.36 -17.50 0.32
CA VAL A 361 -19.56 -17.71 1.76
C VAL A 361 -18.18 -17.71 2.41
N HIS A 362 -18.00 -16.92 3.47
CA HIS A 362 -16.83 -17.00 4.33
C HIS A 362 -17.15 -17.93 5.49
N LEU A 363 -16.43 -19.03 5.60
CA LEU A 363 -16.59 -20.01 6.67
C LEU A 363 -15.50 -19.77 7.71
N HIS A 364 -15.90 -19.43 8.92
CA HIS A 364 -15.03 -19.42 10.09
C HIS A 364 -15.13 -20.79 10.75
N MET A 365 -14.01 -21.44 10.99
CA MET A 365 -13.95 -22.82 11.42
C MET A 365 -12.86 -23.02 12.47
N SER A 366 -13.12 -23.89 13.43
CA SER A 366 -12.10 -24.39 14.35
C SER A 366 -11.39 -25.58 13.75
N ALA A 367 -10.07 -25.50 13.58
CA ALA A 367 -9.22 -26.58 13.07
C ALA A 367 -7.80 -26.47 13.61
N LEU A 368 -7.10 -27.57 13.82
CA LEU A 368 -5.70 -27.62 14.30
C LEU A 368 -5.44 -26.80 15.58
N GLY A 369 -6.46 -26.69 16.46
CA GLY A 369 -6.37 -25.91 17.71
C GLY A 369 -6.44 -24.38 17.54
N GLY A 370 -6.78 -23.89 16.34
CA GLY A 370 -6.92 -22.46 16.03
C GLY A 370 -8.11 -22.17 15.11
N ASP A 371 -8.29 -20.89 14.79
CA ASP A 371 -9.32 -20.43 13.88
C ASP A 371 -8.80 -20.45 12.43
N MET A 372 -9.62 -20.98 11.51
CA MET A 372 -9.34 -21.00 10.09
C MET A 372 -10.51 -20.41 9.30
N ILE A 373 -10.22 -19.71 8.22
CA ILE A 373 -11.22 -19.13 7.32
C ILE A 373 -11.08 -19.77 5.93
N ALA A 374 -12.21 -20.15 5.33
CA ALA A 374 -12.28 -20.53 3.92
C ALA A 374 -13.26 -19.63 3.18
N ILE A 375 -12.92 -19.25 1.93
CA ILE A 375 -13.82 -18.54 1.02
C ILE A 375 -14.35 -19.51 0.00
N VAL A 376 -15.63 -19.83 0.07
CA VAL A 376 -16.30 -20.75 -0.86
C VAL A 376 -17.10 -19.93 -1.87
N PRO A 377 -16.74 -19.95 -3.18
CA PRO A 377 -17.50 -19.28 -4.22
C PRO A 377 -18.89 -19.92 -4.39
N LEU A 378 -19.92 -19.09 -4.58
CA LEU A 378 -21.28 -19.54 -4.89
C LEU A 378 -21.48 -19.57 -6.41
N ASN A 379 -21.48 -20.77 -6.98
CA ASN A 379 -21.69 -20.98 -8.43
C ASN A 379 -23.16 -21.21 -8.79
N GLY A 380 -24.09 -20.45 -8.16
CA GLY A 380 -25.53 -20.56 -8.41
C GLY A 380 -26.26 -21.61 -7.56
N GLU A 381 -25.55 -22.41 -6.77
CA GLU A 381 -26.13 -23.31 -5.78
C GLU A 381 -26.01 -22.69 -4.39
N ALA A 382 -27.08 -22.81 -3.59
CA ALA A 382 -27.05 -22.38 -2.20
C ALA A 382 -26.18 -23.36 -1.39
N ALA A 383 -24.91 -23.04 -1.23
CA ALA A 383 -24.04 -23.80 -0.35
C ALA A 383 -24.53 -23.58 1.11
N HIS A 384 -24.96 -24.64 1.74
CA HIS A 384 -25.47 -24.62 3.11
C HIS A 384 -24.43 -25.23 4.05
N TYR A 385 -23.79 -24.38 4.84
CA TYR A 385 -22.83 -24.76 5.86
C TYR A 385 -23.35 -24.34 7.25
N PRO A 386 -24.20 -25.16 7.89
CA PRO A 386 -24.76 -24.80 9.18
C PRO A 386 -23.68 -24.80 10.27
N MET A 387 -23.87 -23.97 11.28
CA MET A 387 -23.06 -23.97 12.48
C MET A 387 -23.00 -25.37 13.11
N GLY A 388 -21.81 -25.79 13.49
CA GLY A 388 -21.56 -27.10 14.07
C GLY A 388 -21.35 -28.23 13.05
N MET A 389 -21.41 -27.94 11.74
CA MET A 389 -21.13 -28.93 10.69
C MET A 389 -19.66 -29.35 10.71
N ASP A 390 -19.42 -30.66 10.70
CA ASP A 390 -18.08 -31.20 10.53
C ASP A 390 -17.72 -31.21 9.04
N VAL A 391 -16.56 -30.67 8.72
CA VAL A 391 -16.00 -30.60 7.37
C VAL A 391 -14.54 -31.03 7.38
N LYS A 392 -13.96 -31.24 6.21
CA LYS A 392 -12.52 -31.47 6.07
C LYS A 392 -11.91 -30.45 5.14
N LEU A 393 -10.73 -29.97 5.52
CA LEU A 393 -10.00 -28.92 4.82
C LEU A 393 -8.79 -29.52 4.10
N SER A 394 -8.52 -29.03 2.90
CA SER A 394 -7.29 -29.35 2.17
C SER A 394 -6.80 -28.12 1.41
N PHE A 395 -5.58 -28.19 0.90
CA PHE A 395 -4.96 -27.16 0.07
C PHE A 395 -3.87 -27.79 -0.79
N GLY A 396 -3.52 -27.11 -1.90
CA GLY A 396 -2.43 -27.54 -2.76
C GLY A 396 -1.06 -27.05 -2.31
N GLY A 397 0.01 -27.78 -2.59
CA GLY A 397 1.37 -27.40 -2.23
C GLY A 397 1.87 -26.11 -2.92
N HIS A 398 1.27 -25.73 -4.05
CA HIS A 398 1.62 -24.50 -4.76
C HIS A 398 1.16 -23.22 -4.05
N VAL A 399 0.13 -23.29 -3.20
CA VAL A 399 -0.45 -22.16 -2.48
C VAL A 399 -0.04 -22.10 -1.00
N ALA A 400 0.56 -23.16 -0.47
CA ALA A 400 1.02 -23.22 0.90
C ALA A 400 2.38 -22.51 1.06
N HIS A 401 2.53 -21.67 2.06
CA HIS A 401 3.77 -21.02 2.42
C HIS A 401 4.35 -21.61 3.69
N VAL A 402 5.67 -21.71 3.77
CA VAL A 402 6.38 -22.23 4.95
C VAL A 402 7.24 -21.17 5.60
N PHE A 403 6.99 -20.91 6.87
CA PHE A 403 7.71 -19.90 7.65
C PHE A 403 8.48 -20.57 8.79
N SER A 404 9.71 -20.12 8.97
CA SER A 404 10.56 -20.52 10.11
C SER A 404 9.88 -20.11 11.43
N LYS A 405 9.91 -21.00 12.43
CA LYS A 405 9.46 -20.66 13.79
C LYS A 405 10.44 -19.78 14.55
N ASP A 406 11.74 -19.81 14.16
CA ASP A 406 12.79 -19.08 14.87
C ASP A 406 12.77 -17.57 14.58
N ASP A 407 12.66 -17.20 13.29
CA ASP A 407 12.76 -15.80 12.84
C ASP A 407 11.57 -15.31 12.04
N SER A 408 10.52 -16.15 11.90
CA SER A 408 9.28 -15.86 11.18
C SER A 408 9.46 -15.56 9.68
N LYS A 409 10.66 -15.84 9.11
CA LYS A 409 10.91 -15.65 7.69
C LYS A 409 10.33 -16.76 6.84
N ASN A 410 9.98 -16.41 5.62
CA ASN A 410 9.60 -17.39 4.62
C ASN A 410 10.82 -18.20 4.17
N LEU A 411 10.77 -19.51 4.31
CA LEU A 411 11.87 -20.40 3.97
C LEU A 411 12.12 -20.51 2.46
N GLU A 412 11.11 -20.16 1.65
CA GLU A 412 11.18 -20.21 0.19
C GLU A 412 11.94 -19.01 -0.42
N TRP A 413 12.05 -17.87 0.30
CA TRP A 413 12.56 -16.56 -0.22
C TRP A 413 13.78 -16.00 0.49
#